data_79baa0d0ee6432840b481835c07cc6a8
#
_entry.id   79baa0d0ee6432840b481835c07cc6a8
#
_cell.length_a   1.000
_cell.length_b   1.000
_cell.length_c   1.000
_cell.angle_alpha   90.00
_cell.angle_beta   90.00
_cell.angle_gamma   90.00
#
_symmetry.space_group_name_H-M   'P 1'
#
loop_
_entity.id
_entity.type
_entity.pdbx_description
1 polymer ?
#
loop_
_entity_poly.entity_id
_entity_poly.type
_entity_poly.pdbx_seq_one_letter_code
_entity_poly.pdbx_strand_id
1 'polypeptide(L)'
;MVLSTNGPRAWCRDWRNNPWYSRHLGWGVTTANVDDQDVFIEQLNPENSEEYQTPSGFKKFVSRPSIINIKDESPITITLRWSDNGPILPGSFENLRTITPAGHVAALSSTALSASDTTLSATIRLMQSSTVDDALLAGSLHIAPAQNITLVDAQSVAMKTIGAVPRRDAAHQSQGRMPSLGAVEANRWKGSMSYASNPEFKEPVGGIIGNTNNKTVERPFPNH
;
A
#
# COMPACT_ATOMS: atom_id res chain seq x y z
N MET A 1 -12.34 -10.15 -12.72
CA MET A 1 -12.01 -11.57 -12.87
C MET A 1 -13.05 -12.39 -12.13
N VAL A 2 -13.57 -13.45 -12.71
CA VAL A 2 -14.59 -14.33 -12.11
C VAL A 2 -14.05 -15.76 -12.14
N LEU A 3 -14.01 -16.43 -11.00
CA LEU A 3 -13.61 -17.83 -10.86
C LEU A 3 -14.77 -18.62 -10.29
N SER A 4 -14.94 -19.87 -10.73
CA SER A 4 -16.02 -20.79 -10.28
C SER A 4 -15.51 -22.22 -10.16
N THR A 5 -15.97 -22.93 -9.14
CA THR A 5 -15.70 -24.36 -8.91
C THR A 5 -16.78 -25.28 -9.50
N ASN A 6 -17.87 -24.73 -10.05
CA ASN A 6 -18.99 -25.54 -10.58
C ASN A 6 -18.65 -26.11 -11.96
N GLY A 7 -17.99 -27.28 -11.97
CA GLY A 7 -17.70 -28.05 -13.18
C GLY A 7 -16.32 -28.71 -13.16
N PRO A 8 -16.06 -29.69 -14.04
CA PRO A 8 -14.79 -30.44 -14.07
C PRO A 8 -13.58 -29.62 -14.54
N ARG A 9 -13.74 -28.32 -14.77
CA ARG A 9 -12.66 -27.40 -15.14
C ARG A 9 -12.95 -26.01 -14.57
N ALA A 10 -12.08 -25.49 -13.71
CA ALA A 10 -12.06 -24.07 -13.37
C ALA A 10 -11.63 -23.27 -14.63
N TRP A 11 -12.45 -22.35 -15.08
CA TRP A 11 -12.13 -21.50 -16.23
C TRP A 11 -11.72 -20.12 -15.73
N CYS A 12 -10.46 -19.74 -15.93
CA CYS A 12 -10.03 -18.34 -15.88
C CYS A 12 -10.30 -17.71 -17.26
N ARG A 13 -11.27 -16.80 -17.34
CA ARG A 13 -11.75 -16.28 -18.63
C ARG A 13 -10.96 -15.10 -19.20
N ASP A 14 -9.91 -14.65 -18.54
CA ASP A 14 -9.07 -13.57 -19.08
C ASP A 14 -7.58 -13.92 -19.03
N TRP A 15 -7.16 -14.83 -19.92
CA TRP A 15 -5.77 -15.22 -20.08
C TRP A 15 -4.88 -14.11 -20.70
N ARG A 16 -5.45 -13.00 -21.16
CA ARG A 16 -4.71 -11.91 -21.83
C ARG A 16 -4.13 -10.90 -20.83
N ASN A 17 -4.63 -10.87 -19.59
CA ASN A 17 -4.23 -9.88 -18.57
C ASN A 17 -3.55 -10.51 -17.33
N ASN A 18 -2.60 -11.43 -17.50
CA ASN A 18 -1.85 -12.12 -16.45
C ASN A 18 -2.64 -13.15 -15.63
N PRO A 19 -3.06 -14.28 -16.17
CA PRO A 19 -3.40 -15.41 -15.31
C PRO A 19 -2.11 -16.09 -14.86
N TRP A 20 -1.79 -15.94 -13.60
CA TRP A 20 -0.75 -16.72 -12.97
C TRP A 20 -1.36 -18.07 -12.59
N TYR A 21 -0.72 -19.18 -12.94
CA TYR A 21 -1.18 -20.51 -12.54
C TYR A 21 -0.01 -21.45 -12.31
N SER A 22 -0.17 -22.34 -11.34
CA SER A 22 0.61 -23.56 -11.19
C SER A 22 -0.21 -24.76 -11.72
N ARG A 23 0.33 -25.97 -11.55
CA ARG A 23 -0.45 -27.20 -11.90
C ARG A 23 -1.76 -27.35 -11.10
N HIS A 24 -1.83 -26.73 -9.92
CA HIS A 24 -2.87 -27.00 -8.93
C HIS A 24 -3.64 -25.75 -8.53
N LEU A 25 -3.09 -24.56 -8.74
CA LEU A 25 -3.65 -23.31 -8.28
C LEU A 25 -3.68 -22.27 -9.42
N GLY A 26 -4.83 -21.63 -9.60
CA GLY A 26 -5.00 -20.44 -10.43
C GLY A 26 -5.23 -19.21 -9.55
N TRP A 27 -4.65 -18.07 -9.94
CA TRP A 27 -4.91 -16.80 -9.25
C TRP A 27 -4.94 -15.63 -10.21
N GLY A 28 -5.47 -14.54 -9.73
CA GLY A 28 -5.44 -13.26 -10.41
C GLY A 28 -5.61 -12.13 -9.41
N VAL A 29 -5.19 -10.94 -9.80
CA VAL A 29 -5.21 -9.77 -8.91
C VAL A 29 -5.98 -8.61 -9.54
N THR A 30 -6.61 -7.82 -8.66
CA THR A 30 -7.18 -6.52 -8.99
C THR A 30 -6.71 -5.52 -7.94
N THR A 31 -6.63 -4.24 -8.30
CA THR A 31 -6.29 -3.19 -7.33
C THR A 31 -7.34 -3.13 -6.23
N ALA A 32 -6.91 -3.13 -4.97
CA ALA A 32 -7.82 -3.13 -3.83
C ALA A 32 -8.29 -1.72 -3.43
N ASN A 33 -7.67 -0.66 -3.96
CA ASN A 33 -7.93 0.74 -3.58
C ASN A 33 -7.94 0.94 -2.05
N VAL A 34 -6.99 0.29 -1.37
CA VAL A 34 -6.79 0.47 0.06
C VAL A 34 -6.09 1.80 0.31
N ASP A 35 -6.47 2.44 1.38
CA ASP A 35 -5.89 3.69 1.84
C ASP A 35 -4.55 3.42 2.55
N ASP A 36 -3.50 3.18 1.76
CA ASP A 36 -2.16 2.75 2.16
C ASP A 36 -1.10 3.84 2.09
N GLN A 37 -1.54 5.10 1.94
CA GLN A 37 -0.69 6.28 1.85
C GLN A 37 -1.29 7.44 2.63
N ASP A 38 -0.42 8.26 3.26
CA ASP A 38 -0.78 9.52 3.90
C ASP A 38 0.21 10.62 3.55
N VAL A 39 -0.30 11.82 3.31
CA VAL A 39 0.52 13.02 3.18
C VAL A 39 0.54 13.74 4.52
N PHE A 40 1.74 14.04 5.01
CA PHE A 40 1.96 14.82 6.23
C PHE A 40 2.50 16.20 5.90
N ILE A 41 1.95 17.21 6.55
CA ILE A 41 2.45 18.59 6.47
C ILE A 41 3.40 18.80 7.66
N GLU A 42 4.69 18.92 7.35
CA GLU A 42 5.76 19.12 8.32
C GLU A 42 6.07 20.59 8.46
N GLN A 43 5.95 21.13 9.65
CA GLN A 43 6.32 22.50 9.96
C GLN A 43 7.84 22.61 10.09
N LEU A 44 8.45 23.51 9.32
CA LEU A 44 9.88 23.78 9.42
C LEU A 44 10.20 24.63 10.66
N ASN A 45 11.39 24.43 11.20
CA ASN A 45 11.93 25.35 12.22
C ASN A 45 12.20 26.73 11.55
N PRO A 46 11.59 27.83 12.04
CA PRO A 46 11.79 29.15 11.47
C PRO A 46 13.26 29.64 11.48
N GLU A 47 14.07 29.14 12.42
CA GLU A 47 15.48 29.48 12.54
C GLU A 47 16.42 28.54 11.78
N ASN A 48 15.92 27.34 11.40
CA ASN A 48 16.72 26.34 10.70
C ASN A 48 15.84 25.44 9.82
N SER A 49 15.78 25.71 8.53
CA SER A 49 14.97 24.98 7.55
C SER A 49 15.39 23.51 7.33
N GLU A 50 16.50 23.05 7.94
CA GLU A 50 16.92 21.66 7.95
C GLU A 50 16.30 20.86 9.13
N GLU A 51 15.41 21.49 9.89
CA GLU A 51 14.69 20.88 11.00
C GLU A 51 13.19 21.03 10.81
N TYR A 52 12.45 20.05 11.33
CA TYR A 52 10.99 20.03 11.32
C TYR A 52 10.42 19.73 12.71
N GLN A 53 9.21 20.20 12.96
CA GLN A 53 8.50 20.00 14.23
C GLN A 53 8.01 18.55 14.35
N THR A 54 8.37 17.90 15.46
CA THR A 54 7.80 16.61 15.89
C THR A 54 6.97 16.81 17.17
N PRO A 55 6.21 15.80 17.63
CA PRO A 55 5.52 15.91 18.92
C PRO A 55 6.44 16.22 20.12
N SER A 56 7.72 15.89 20.00
CA SER A 56 8.73 16.08 21.07
C SER A 56 9.66 17.27 20.86
N GLY A 57 9.43 18.11 19.84
CA GLY A 57 10.28 19.26 19.52
C GLY A 57 10.86 19.19 18.11
N PHE A 58 11.80 20.09 17.80
CA PHE A 58 12.44 20.11 16.49
C PHE A 58 13.44 18.97 16.30
N LYS A 59 13.45 18.39 15.11
CA LYS A 59 14.32 17.28 14.69
C LYS A 59 14.89 17.56 13.31
N LYS A 60 16.17 17.23 13.09
CA LYS A 60 16.79 17.34 11.76
C LYS A 60 16.24 16.31 10.79
N PHE A 61 16.06 16.73 9.53
CA PHE A 61 15.82 15.79 8.45
C PHE A 61 17.00 14.82 8.28
N VAL A 62 16.72 13.59 7.91
CA VAL A 62 17.73 12.72 7.31
C VAL A 62 17.92 13.20 5.87
N SER A 63 19.14 13.57 5.50
CA SER A 63 19.44 14.16 4.19
C SER A 63 20.48 13.35 3.45
N ARG A 64 20.30 13.17 2.14
CA ARG A 64 21.24 12.48 1.26
C ARG A 64 21.40 13.22 -0.05
N PRO A 65 22.63 13.63 -0.44
CA PRO A 65 22.87 14.14 -1.78
C PRO A 65 22.72 13.01 -2.81
N SER A 66 22.16 13.33 -3.96
CA SER A 66 22.03 12.42 -5.11
C SER A 66 22.47 13.14 -6.37
N ILE A 67 23.43 12.56 -7.09
CA ILE A 67 23.97 13.09 -8.35
C ILE A 67 23.14 12.48 -9.49
N ILE A 68 22.61 13.34 -10.34
CA ILE A 68 21.88 12.95 -11.55
C ILE A 68 22.77 13.30 -12.74
N ASN A 69 23.25 12.26 -13.44
CA ASN A 69 23.99 12.44 -14.67
C ASN A 69 23.01 12.69 -15.82
N ILE A 70 23.16 13.80 -16.52
CA ILE A 70 22.32 14.17 -17.65
C ILE A 70 23.14 13.93 -18.92
N LYS A 71 22.54 13.27 -19.93
CA LYS A 71 23.22 13.02 -21.21
C LYS A 71 23.55 14.35 -21.88
N ASP A 72 24.81 14.53 -22.28
CA ASP A 72 25.33 15.70 -22.99
C ASP A 72 25.27 17.03 -22.19
N GLU A 73 25.05 16.96 -20.85
CA GLU A 73 25.01 18.12 -19.95
C GLU A 73 25.84 17.86 -18.67
N SER A 74 26.09 18.91 -17.89
CA SER A 74 26.72 18.79 -16.58
C SER A 74 25.80 18.08 -15.59
N PRO A 75 26.32 17.17 -14.74
CA PRO A 75 25.52 16.55 -13.71
C PRO A 75 24.98 17.56 -12.72
N ILE A 76 23.78 17.31 -12.20
CA ILE A 76 23.18 18.11 -11.13
C ILE A 76 23.17 17.30 -9.84
N THR A 77 23.29 17.98 -8.70
CA THR A 77 23.15 17.38 -7.37
C THR A 77 21.87 17.88 -6.74
N ILE A 78 21.02 16.95 -6.31
CA ILE A 78 19.83 17.24 -5.51
C ILE A 78 20.01 16.69 -4.11
N THR A 79 19.39 17.32 -3.12
CA THR A 79 19.34 16.81 -1.74
C THR A 79 17.98 16.19 -1.49
N LEU A 80 17.96 14.88 -1.27
CA LEU A 80 16.79 14.14 -0.84
C LEU A 80 16.70 14.25 0.69
N ARG A 81 15.50 14.49 1.21
CA ARG A 81 15.25 14.63 2.65
C ARG A 81 14.13 13.71 3.10
N TRP A 82 14.22 13.23 4.33
CA TRP A 82 13.20 12.42 4.99
C TRP A 82 12.90 12.97 6.38
N SER A 83 11.62 13.07 6.72
CA SER A 83 11.13 13.16 8.09
C SER A 83 10.86 11.76 8.66
N ASP A 84 10.37 11.68 9.90
CA ASP A 84 9.87 10.43 10.47
C ASP A 84 8.62 9.91 9.75
N ASN A 85 7.91 10.79 9.02
CA ASN A 85 6.72 10.44 8.25
C ASN A 85 7.03 10.12 6.79
N GLY A 86 8.31 10.07 6.39
CA GLY A 86 8.74 9.62 5.07
C GLY A 86 9.48 10.67 4.24
N PRO A 87 9.71 10.40 2.94
CA PRO A 87 10.41 11.32 2.05
C PRO A 87 9.64 12.63 1.86
N ILE A 88 10.40 13.72 1.78
CA ILE A 88 9.87 15.05 1.47
C ILE A 88 9.64 15.14 -0.03
N LEU A 89 8.41 15.45 -0.42
CA LEU A 89 8.00 15.58 -1.80
C LEU A 89 8.21 17.02 -2.31
N PRO A 90 8.59 17.19 -3.58
CA PRO A 90 8.65 18.52 -4.19
C PRO A 90 7.23 19.11 -4.35
N GLY A 91 7.09 20.43 -4.17
CA GLY A 91 5.79 21.09 -4.29
C GLY A 91 5.15 21.01 -5.68
N SER A 92 5.91 20.64 -6.71
CA SER A 92 5.40 20.37 -8.07
C SER A 92 4.74 18.99 -8.20
N PHE A 93 4.98 18.07 -7.26
CA PHE A 93 4.35 16.77 -7.28
C PHE A 93 2.87 16.92 -6.91
N GLU A 94 1.95 16.45 -7.76
CA GLU A 94 0.49 16.49 -7.56
C GLU A 94 -0.03 17.86 -7.05
N ASN A 95 0.62 18.98 -7.46
CA ASN A 95 0.29 20.33 -7.01
C ASN A 95 0.35 20.54 -5.48
N LEU A 96 1.18 19.79 -4.76
CA LEU A 96 1.30 19.89 -3.29
C LEU A 96 1.57 21.32 -2.80
N ARG A 97 2.16 22.20 -3.64
CA ARG A 97 2.35 23.61 -3.32
C ARG A 97 1.04 24.33 -2.96
N THR A 98 -0.08 23.93 -3.51
CA THR A 98 -1.39 24.58 -3.28
C THR A 98 -1.96 24.30 -1.90
N ILE A 99 -1.54 23.19 -1.28
CA ILE A 99 -2.05 22.71 0.02
C ILE A 99 -0.99 22.76 1.12
N THR A 100 0.28 23.06 0.78
CA THR A 100 1.38 23.16 1.74
C THR A 100 1.56 24.62 2.12
N PRO A 101 1.31 25.02 3.39
CA PRO A 101 1.47 26.41 3.83
C PRO A 101 2.92 26.89 3.74
N ALA A 102 3.14 28.21 3.73
CA ALA A 102 4.47 28.78 3.86
C ALA A 102 5.15 28.27 5.15
N GLY A 103 6.45 28.03 5.10
CA GLY A 103 7.20 27.47 6.24
C GLY A 103 6.92 25.98 6.51
N HIS A 104 6.30 25.27 5.58
CA HIS A 104 6.03 23.83 5.69
C HIS A 104 6.52 23.09 4.46
N VAL A 105 6.66 21.78 4.60
CA VAL A 105 6.93 20.83 3.50
C VAL A 105 6.00 19.63 3.62
N ALA A 106 5.76 18.93 2.50
CA ALA A 106 4.95 17.73 2.48
C ALA A 106 5.84 16.48 2.55
N ALA A 107 5.51 15.54 3.42
CA ALA A 107 6.13 14.21 3.52
C ALA A 107 5.11 13.13 3.13
N LEU A 108 5.56 12.02 2.56
CA LEU A 108 4.73 10.89 2.17
C LEU A 108 5.02 9.66 3.03
N SER A 109 4.05 9.21 3.79
CA SER A 109 4.03 7.83 4.28
C SER A 109 3.35 6.93 3.27
N SER A 110 3.98 5.81 2.92
CA SER A 110 3.38 4.79 2.06
C SER A 110 3.89 3.41 2.47
N THR A 111 3.02 2.41 2.44
CA THR A 111 3.42 1.03 2.71
C THR A 111 4.43 0.52 1.69
N ALA A 112 4.40 1.03 0.45
CA ALA A 112 5.37 0.72 -0.61
C ALA A 112 6.80 1.23 -0.31
N LEU A 113 6.96 2.13 0.65
CA LEU A 113 8.26 2.64 1.08
C LEU A 113 8.82 1.91 2.32
N SER A 114 8.19 0.80 2.71
CA SER A 114 8.64 0.00 3.86
C SER A 114 10.03 -0.60 3.62
N ALA A 115 10.96 -0.35 4.52
CA ALA A 115 12.27 -1.01 4.51
C ALA A 115 12.18 -2.52 4.80
N SER A 116 11.05 -2.99 5.32
CA SER A 116 10.76 -4.40 5.64
C SER A 116 9.82 -5.04 4.62
N ASP A 117 9.83 -4.55 3.36
CA ASP A 117 8.97 -5.09 2.32
C ASP A 117 9.33 -6.54 2.00
N THR A 118 8.34 -7.44 2.16
CA THR A 118 8.44 -8.88 1.89
C THR A 118 7.58 -9.31 0.70
N THR A 119 7.10 -8.38 -0.11
CA THR A 119 6.21 -8.65 -1.25
C THR A 119 6.82 -9.64 -2.25
N LEU A 120 8.12 -9.56 -2.54
CA LEU A 120 8.78 -10.51 -3.42
C LEU A 120 8.77 -11.94 -2.82
N SER A 121 8.98 -12.06 -1.51
CA SER A 121 8.88 -13.35 -0.81
C SER A 121 7.45 -13.91 -0.85
N ALA A 122 6.44 -13.06 -0.69
CA ALA A 122 5.03 -13.44 -0.87
C ALA A 122 4.78 -14.00 -2.28
N THR A 123 5.27 -13.30 -3.30
CA THR A 123 5.14 -13.71 -4.71
C THR A 123 5.77 -15.07 -4.97
N ILE A 124 7.01 -15.30 -4.48
CA ILE A 124 7.69 -16.59 -4.64
C ILE A 124 6.92 -17.72 -3.93
N ARG A 125 6.44 -17.48 -2.70
CA ARG A 125 5.63 -18.47 -1.98
C ARG A 125 4.29 -18.75 -2.67
N LEU A 126 3.65 -17.72 -3.21
CA LEU A 126 2.43 -17.88 -4.00
C LEU A 126 2.66 -18.79 -5.22
N MET A 127 3.76 -18.59 -5.96
CA MET A 127 4.13 -19.46 -7.09
C MET A 127 4.39 -20.91 -6.67
N GLN A 128 4.77 -21.16 -5.43
CA GLN A 128 5.01 -22.49 -4.86
C GLN A 128 3.77 -23.10 -4.23
N SER A 129 2.70 -22.33 -4.06
CA SER A 129 1.46 -22.80 -3.43
C SER A 129 0.73 -23.81 -4.32
N SER A 130 0.11 -24.80 -3.69
CA SER A 130 -0.68 -25.83 -4.37
C SER A 130 -2.15 -25.77 -4.01
N THR A 131 -2.51 -25.08 -2.94
CA THR A 131 -3.87 -24.93 -2.44
C THR A 131 -4.22 -23.46 -2.23
N VAL A 132 -5.53 -23.17 -2.20
CA VAL A 132 -6.02 -21.83 -1.82
C VAL A 132 -5.51 -21.41 -0.44
N ASP A 133 -5.47 -22.33 0.52
CA ASP A 133 -5.00 -22.00 1.87
C ASP A 133 -3.51 -21.67 1.93
N ASP A 134 -2.66 -22.39 1.20
CA ASP A 134 -1.23 -22.05 1.07
C ASP A 134 -1.05 -20.65 0.49
N ALA A 135 -1.85 -20.32 -0.53
CA ALA A 135 -1.80 -19.03 -1.20
C ALA A 135 -2.28 -17.87 -0.29
N LEU A 136 -3.35 -18.10 0.48
CA LEU A 136 -3.82 -17.14 1.49
C LEU A 136 -2.74 -16.89 2.54
N LEU A 137 -2.04 -17.94 2.98
CA LEU A 137 -0.92 -17.82 3.93
C LEU A 137 0.25 -17.05 3.29
N ALA A 138 0.61 -17.34 2.03
CA ALA A 138 1.64 -16.61 1.30
C ALA A 138 1.33 -15.12 1.20
N GLY A 139 0.07 -14.76 0.98
CA GLY A 139 -0.43 -13.39 0.93
C GLY A 139 -0.18 -12.58 2.21
N SER A 140 0.01 -13.23 3.36
CA SER A 140 0.32 -12.56 4.63
C SER A 140 1.67 -11.82 4.63
N LEU A 141 2.55 -12.15 3.71
CA LEU A 141 3.85 -11.51 3.52
C LEU A 141 3.81 -10.35 2.51
N HIS A 142 2.69 -10.18 1.82
CA HIS A 142 2.56 -9.13 0.81
C HIS A 142 2.35 -7.78 1.51
N ILE A 143 3.19 -6.79 1.17
CA ILE A 143 3.15 -5.46 1.77
C ILE A 143 2.49 -4.46 0.83
N ALA A 144 2.98 -4.33 -0.40
CA ALA A 144 2.50 -3.33 -1.35
C ALA A 144 2.75 -3.74 -2.81
N PRO A 145 1.93 -3.23 -3.76
CA PRO A 145 0.69 -2.48 -3.55
C PRO A 145 -0.44 -3.37 -3.02
N ALA A 146 -1.41 -2.79 -2.31
CA ALA A 146 -2.56 -3.58 -1.84
C ALA A 146 -3.41 -4.07 -3.01
N GLN A 147 -3.76 -5.36 -2.99
CA GLN A 147 -4.47 -6.03 -4.08
C GLN A 147 -5.58 -6.93 -3.55
N ASN A 148 -6.62 -7.16 -4.34
CA ASN A 148 -7.53 -8.26 -4.14
C ASN A 148 -7.02 -9.45 -4.93
N ILE A 149 -6.53 -10.47 -4.26
CA ILE A 149 -6.15 -11.73 -4.90
C ILE A 149 -7.37 -12.66 -4.95
N THR A 150 -7.68 -13.17 -6.13
CA THR A 150 -8.69 -14.21 -6.33
C THR A 150 -7.98 -15.51 -6.63
N LEU A 151 -8.36 -16.57 -5.94
CA LEU A 151 -7.67 -17.86 -5.90
C LEU A 151 -8.64 -18.98 -6.23
N VAL A 152 -8.17 -20.01 -6.93
CA VAL A 152 -8.94 -21.23 -7.20
C VAL A 152 -8.01 -22.44 -7.28
N ASP A 153 -8.39 -23.51 -6.62
CA ASP A 153 -7.84 -24.85 -6.79
C ASP A 153 -8.95 -25.85 -7.18
N ALA A 154 -8.68 -27.14 -7.11
CA ALA A 154 -9.66 -28.17 -7.47
C ALA A 154 -10.82 -28.30 -6.47
N GLN A 155 -10.69 -27.79 -5.27
CA GLN A 155 -11.62 -27.91 -4.16
C GLN A 155 -12.24 -26.58 -3.74
N SER A 156 -11.49 -25.47 -3.87
CA SER A 156 -11.81 -24.21 -3.21
C SER A 156 -11.70 -23.01 -4.13
N VAL A 157 -12.50 -21.99 -3.83
CA VAL A 157 -12.36 -20.65 -4.40
C VAL A 157 -12.35 -19.60 -3.28
N ALA A 158 -11.44 -18.63 -3.38
CA ALA A 158 -11.36 -17.57 -2.39
C ALA A 158 -10.98 -16.23 -3.03
N MET A 159 -11.30 -15.14 -2.33
CA MET A 159 -10.77 -13.82 -2.59
C MET A 159 -10.34 -13.18 -1.27
N LYS A 160 -9.18 -12.54 -1.26
CA LYS A 160 -8.70 -11.81 -0.09
C LYS A 160 -7.99 -10.53 -0.51
N THR A 161 -8.18 -9.48 0.26
CA THR A 161 -7.34 -8.29 0.16
C THR A 161 -5.99 -8.61 0.80
N ILE A 162 -4.92 -8.56 0.00
CA ILE A 162 -3.53 -8.67 0.44
C ILE A 162 -2.88 -7.27 0.41
N GLY A 163 -1.93 -7.06 1.29
CA GLY A 163 -1.24 -5.78 1.46
C GLY A 163 -1.31 -5.29 2.91
N ALA A 164 -0.32 -4.50 3.28
CA ALA A 164 -0.30 -3.85 4.58
C ALA A 164 -1.27 -2.66 4.59
N VAL A 165 -2.12 -2.60 5.59
CA VAL A 165 -3.07 -1.52 5.80
C VAL A 165 -2.63 -0.73 7.02
N PRO A 166 -2.33 0.57 6.90
CA PRO A 166 -1.92 1.38 8.04
C PRO A 166 -3.00 1.42 9.14
N ARG A 167 -2.56 1.27 10.37
CA ARG A 167 -3.43 1.46 11.53
C ARG A 167 -3.31 2.90 12.01
N ARG A 168 -4.38 3.66 11.81
CA ARG A 168 -4.52 5.04 12.28
C ARG A 168 -5.18 5.08 13.64
N ASP A 169 -4.79 6.07 14.46
CA ASP A 169 -5.45 6.33 15.74
C ASP A 169 -6.90 6.80 15.51
N ALA A 170 -7.82 6.50 16.43
CA ALA A 170 -9.19 6.98 16.34
C ALA A 170 -9.28 8.53 16.36
N ALA A 171 -8.31 9.19 17.02
CA ALA A 171 -8.18 10.64 17.06
C ALA A 171 -7.43 11.24 15.86
N HIS A 172 -7.06 10.44 14.85
CA HIS A 172 -6.40 10.94 13.65
C HIS A 172 -7.30 11.96 12.94
N GLN A 173 -6.75 13.14 12.61
CA GLN A 173 -7.51 14.30 12.13
C GLN A 173 -8.33 14.03 10.87
N SER A 174 -7.79 13.29 9.91
CA SER A 174 -8.43 13.05 8.61
C SER A 174 -8.74 11.58 8.32
N GLN A 175 -8.23 10.65 9.14
CA GLN A 175 -8.27 9.21 8.85
C GLN A 175 -7.68 8.85 7.48
N GLY A 176 -6.64 9.59 7.03
CA GLY A 176 -5.96 9.41 5.75
C GLY A 176 -6.61 10.10 4.55
N ARG A 177 -7.79 10.73 4.72
CA ARG A 177 -8.55 11.33 3.60
C ARG A 177 -8.01 12.67 3.12
N MET A 178 -7.22 13.33 3.91
CA MET A 178 -6.59 14.63 3.62
C MET A 178 -5.24 14.71 4.31
N PRO A 179 -4.31 15.57 3.82
CA PRO A 179 -3.07 15.83 4.49
C PRO A 179 -3.26 16.22 5.96
N SER A 180 -2.43 15.68 6.83
CA SER A 180 -2.50 15.86 8.28
C SER A 180 -1.21 16.47 8.81
N LEU A 181 -1.27 17.16 9.97
CA LEU A 181 -0.07 17.75 10.57
C LEU A 181 0.85 16.65 11.11
N GLY A 182 2.11 16.64 10.66
CA GLY A 182 3.11 15.63 11.06
C GLY A 182 3.58 15.73 12.51
N ALA A 183 3.45 16.92 13.10
CA ALA A 183 3.79 17.16 14.52
C ALA A 183 2.73 16.61 15.51
N VAL A 184 1.55 16.18 15.04
CA VAL A 184 0.48 15.67 15.89
C VAL A 184 0.63 14.16 16.04
N GLU A 185 0.88 13.68 17.27
CA GLU A 185 1.11 12.26 17.56
C GLU A 185 -0.04 11.34 17.11
N ALA A 186 -1.29 11.80 17.25
CA ALA A 186 -2.47 11.03 16.84
C ALA A 186 -2.57 10.83 15.32
N ASN A 187 -1.88 11.64 14.52
CA ASN A 187 -1.87 11.49 13.06
C ASN A 187 -0.85 10.44 12.57
N ARG A 188 0.07 10.02 13.43
CA ARG A 188 1.11 9.05 13.04
C ARG A 188 0.54 7.64 12.94
N TRP A 189 1.07 6.86 12.00
CA TRP A 189 0.72 5.46 11.90
C TRP A 189 1.16 4.67 13.14
N LYS A 190 0.28 3.83 13.65
CA LYS A 190 0.53 2.94 14.79
C LYS A 190 0.84 1.50 14.33
N GLY A 191 1.62 1.37 13.26
CA GLY A 191 1.90 0.11 12.59
C GLY A 191 0.81 -0.26 11.57
N SER A 192 0.64 -1.55 11.30
CA SER A 192 -0.34 -2.06 10.36
C SER A 192 -1.50 -2.78 11.06
N MET A 193 -2.63 -2.85 10.39
CA MET A 193 -3.72 -3.73 10.78
C MET A 193 -3.28 -5.20 10.67
N SER A 194 -3.95 -6.09 11.41
CA SER A 194 -3.72 -7.52 11.27
C SER A 194 -4.14 -7.99 9.87
N TYR A 195 -3.33 -8.82 9.23
CA TYR A 195 -3.68 -9.47 7.96
C TYR A 195 -5.02 -10.22 8.03
N ALA A 196 -5.33 -10.82 9.17
CA ALA A 196 -6.60 -11.49 9.40
C ALA A 196 -7.82 -10.57 9.34
N SER A 197 -7.64 -9.25 9.56
CA SER A 197 -8.72 -8.27 9.47
C SER A 197 -9.01 -7.81 8.03
N ASN A 198 -8.13 -8.11 7.08
CA ASN A 198 -8.36 -7.78 5.67
C ASN A 198 -9.57 -8.57 5.13
N PRO A 199 -10.37 -7.96 4.24
CA PRO A 199 -11.52 -8.64 3.63
C PRO A 199 -11.14 -9.99 3.03
N GLU A 200 -11.88 -11.02 3.41
CA GLU A 200 -11.73 -12.39 2.92
C GLU A 200 -13.10 -12.99 2.61
N PHE A 201 -13.19 -13.67 1.50
CA PHE A 201 -14.35 -14.41 1.04
C PHE A 201 -13.87 -15.78 0.58
N LYS A 202 -14.31 -16.84 1.24
CA LYS A 202 -13.97 -18.23 0.91
C LYS A 202 -15.25 -19.02 0.76
N GLU A 203 -15.32 -19.89 -0.23
CA GLU A 203 -16.48 -20.75 -0.51
C GLU A 203 -17.82 -19.96 -0.50
N PRO A 204 -18.00 -18.93 -1.35
CA PRO A 204 -19.22 -18.15 -1.34
C PRO A 204 -20.43 -18.98 -1.74
N VAL A 205 -21.58 -18.63 -1.19
CA VAL A 205 -22.85 -19.22 -1.62
C VAL A 205 -23.04 -18.97 -3.11
N GLY A 206 -23.22 -20.04 -3.89
CA GLY A 206 -23.31 -19.98 -5.36
C GLY A 206 -21.98 -20.25 -6.09
N GLY A 207 -20.87 -20.44 -5.38
CA GLY A 207 -19.59 -20.91 -5.94
C GLY A 207 -18.92 -19.92 -6.92
N ILE A 208 -19.26 -18.63 -6.89
CA ILE A 208 -18.72 -17.61 -7.80
C ILE A 208 -18.12 -16.46 -6.99
N ILE A 209 -16.89 -16.11 -7.32
CA ILE A 209 -16.21 -14.91 -6.79
C ILE A 209 -15.69 -14.05 -7.96
N GLY A 210 -15.81 -12.75 -7.83
CA GLY A 210 -15.28 -11.80 -8.79
C GLY A 210 -15.06 -10.43 -8.17
N ASN A 211 -14.11 -9.69 -8.72
CA ASN A 211 -13.83 -8.31 -8.36
C ASN A 211 -13.46 -7.50 -9.61
N THR A 212 -13.96 -6.27 -9.68
CA THR A 212 -13.74 -5.32 -10.77
C THR A 212 -13.15 -4.02 -10.25
N ASN A 213 -12.28 -4.08 -9.25
CA ASN A 213 -11.71 -2.94 -8.50
C ASN A 213 -12.77 -2.18 -7.67
N ASN A 214 -13.91 -2.80 -7.45
CA ASN A 214 -14.95 -2.24 -6.59
C ASN A 214 -14.61 -2.43 -5.10
N LYS A 215 -15.22 -1.62 -4.26
CA LYS A 215 -15.20 -1.79 -2.81
C LYS A 215 -15.70 -3.17 -2.43
N THR A 216 -14.92 -3.90 -1.62
CA THR A 216 -15.19 -5.31 -1.31
C THR A 216 -16.12 -5.51 -0.11
N VAL A 217 -16.13 -4.56 0.83
CA VAL A 217 -16.93 -4.64 2.07
C VAL A 217 -17.53 -3.29 2.42
N GLU A 218 -18.76 -3.30 2.96
CA GLU A 218 -19.44 -2.09 3.44
C GLU A 218 -19.04 -1.68 4.86
N ARG A 219 -18.51 -2.63 5.65
CA ARG A 219 -18.01 -2.33 6.99
C ARG A 219 -16.87 -1.32 6.95
N PRO A 220 -16.62 -0.58 8.05
CA PRO A 220 -15.46 0.28 8.14
C PRO A 220 -14.16 -0.50 7.88
N PHE A 221 -13.57 -0.24 6.72
CA PHE A 221 -12.27 -0.74 6.29
C PHE A 221 -11.66 0.32 5.39
N PRO A 222 -10.36 0.65 5.52
CA PRO A 222 -9.73 1.73 4.76
C PRO A 222 -9.59 1.37 3.27
N ASN A 223 -10.68 1.36 2.53
CA ASN A 223 -10.72 1.22 1.07
C ASN A 223 -11.79 2.12 0.46
N HIS A 224 -11.55 2.56 -0.74
CA HIS A 224 -12.39 3.45 -1.53
C HIS A 224 -13.19 2.71 -2.59
#